data_374d371a14a2e35bdb863705a9852360
#
_entry.id   374d371a14a2e35bdb863705a9852360
#
_cell.length_a   1.000
_cell.length_b   1.000
_cell.length_c   1.000
_cell.angle_alpha   90.00
_cell.angle_beta   90.00
_cell.angle_gamma   90.00
#
_symmetry.space_group_name_H-M   'P 1'
#
loop_
_entity.id
_entity.type
_entity.pdbx_description
1 polymer ?
#
loop_
_entity_poly.entity_id
_entity_poly.type
_entity_poly.pdbx_seq_one_letter_code
_entity_poly.pdbx_strand_id
1 'polypeptide(L)'
;MPAFGVYPVADALAEGDEISSTYEGRHVTLLESELIHKAGNVGGFVDKGNPVVFDVTEGHGVGIAFTSAEAATDLVAIDTEGIWVVDVVAADDGGNIAVGGGDVLYINNVTAVVSKIATGATQVPFGYALG
;
A
#
# COMPACT_ATOMS: atom_id res chain seq x y z
N MET A 1 -25.64 2.96 -1.53
CA MET A 1 -24.78 2.68 -0.37
C MET A 1 -25.28 1.42 0.29
N PRO A 2 -24.40 0.47 0.62
CA PRO A 2 -24.83 -0.69 1.38
C PRO A 2 -25.40 -0.28 2.72
N ALA A 3 -26.25 -1.12 3.30
CA ALA A 3 -26.75 -0.90 4.63
C ALA A 3 -25.58 -0.79 5.60
N PHE A 4 -25.75 0.02 6.64
CA PHE A 4 -24.70 0.25 7.62
C PHE A 4 -24.25 -1.07 8.24
N GLY A 5 -22.94 -1.30 8.23
CA GLY A 5 -22.34 -2.53 8.73
C GLY A 5 -22.33 -3.71 7.76
N VAL A 6 -22.81 -3.50 6.55
CA VAL A 6 -22.73 -4.52 5.50
C VAL A 6 -21.54 -4.22 4.60
N TYR A 7 -20.64 -5.17 4.49
CA TYR A 7 -19.45 -5.08 3.64
C TYR A 7 -19.66 -5.87 2.35
N PRO A 8 -18.97 -5.51 1.26
CA PRO A 8 -18.96 -6.34 0.05
C PRO A 8 -18.49 -7.76 0.38
N VAL A 9 -19.00 -8.73 -0.37
CA VAL A 9 -18.51 -10.09 -0.24
C VAL A 9 -17.06 -10.18 -0.71
N ALA A 10 -16.27 -11.11 -0.15
CA ALA A 10 -14.82 -11.16 -0.36
C ALA A 10 -14.43 -11.30 -1.84
N ASP A 11 -15.20 -12.04 -2.63
CA ASP A 11 -14.93 -12.22 -4.06
C ASP A 11 -15.27 -10.98 -4.91
N ALA A 12 -15.94 -10.00 -4.33
CA ALA A 12 -16.21 -8.72 -4.97
C ALA A 12 -15.14 -7.66 -4.65
N LEU A 13 -14.19 -7.97 -3.76
CA LEU A 13 -13.10 -7.07 -3.39
C LEU A 13 -11.95 -7.20 -4.37
N ALA A 14 -11.38 -6.08 -4.74
CA ALA A 14 -10.23 -6.04 -5.64
C ALA A 14 -9.12 -5.18 -5.04
N GLU A 15 -7.90 -5.42 -5.47
CA GLU A 15 -6.79 -4.56 -5.10
C GLU A 15 -7.12 -3.09 -5.39
N GLY A 16 -6.84 -2.23 -4.43
CA GLY A 16 -7.14 -0.81 -4.55
C GLY A 16 -8.49 -0.40 -3.99
N ASP A 17 -9.30 -1.36 -3.53
CA ASP A 17 -10.54 -1.02 -2.85
C ASP A 17 -10.24 -0.51 -1.45
N GLU A 18 -10.76 0.66 -1.15
CA GLU A 18 -10.74 1.19 0.21
C GLU A 18 -11.97 0.68 0.95
N ILE A 19 -11.74 -0.10 2.00
CA ILE A 19 -12.83 -0.64 2.81
C ILE A 19 -13.32 0.38 3.83
N SER A 20 -12.38 1.11 4.42
CA SER A 20 -12.70 2.14 5.41
C SER A 20 -11.54 3.12 5.51
N SER A 21 -11.87 4.39 5.74
CA SER A 21 -10.87 5.41 6.05
C SER A 21 -11.28 6.18 7.29
N THR A 22 -10.35 6.94 7.84
CA THR A 22 -10.69 7.88 8.91
C THR A 22 -11.58 8.99 8.34
N TYR A 23 -12.48 9.51 9.14
CA TYR A 23 -13.43 10.55 8.72
C TYR A 23 -12.70 11.78 8.14
N GLU A 24 -11.61 12.17 8.76
CA GLU A 24 -10.84 13.35 8.33
C GLU A 24 -9.84 13.03 7.23
N GLY A 25 -9.57 11.76 6.98
CA GLY A 25 -8.52 11.31 6.07
C GLY A 25 -7.13 11.78 6.52
N ARG A 26 -6.12 11.05 6.10
CA ARG A 26 -4.72 11.44 6.33
C ARG A 26 -4.00 11.34 4.99
N HIS A 27 -4.05 12.42 4.24
CA HIS A 27 -3.44 12.47 2.92
C HIS A 27 -2.22 13.36 2.93
N VAL A 28 -1.17 12.91 2.27
CA VAL A 28 -0.08 13.76 1.82
C VAL A 28 -0.11 13.79 0.30
N THR A 29 0.33 14.89 -0.29
CA THR A 29 0.35 15.05 -1.73
C THR A 29 1.79 15.21 -2.17
N LEU A 30 2.25 14.30 -3.04
CA LEU A 30 3.61 14.26 -3.55
C LEU A 30 3.60 14.11 -5.07
N LEU A 31 4.72 14.45 -5.70
CA LEU A 31 4.90 14.15 -7.11
C LEU A 31 5.06 12.65 -7.32
N GLU A 32 4.54 12.14 -8.41
CA GLU A 32 4.69 10.72 -8.76
C GLU A 32 6.16 10.30 -8.77
N SER A 33 7.05 11.15 -9.26
CA SER A 33 8.49 10.88 -9.30
C SER A 33 9.15 10.72 -7.93
N GLU A 34 8.49 11.13 -6.86
CA GLU A 34 8.98 10.96 -5.48
C GLU A 34 8.56 9.64 -4.84
N LEU A 35 7.78 8.84 -5.55
CA LEU A 35 7.19 7.62 -5.02
C LEU A 35 7.94 6.37 -5.49
N ILE A 36 8.06 5.40 -4.60
CA ILE A 36 8.43 4.03 -4.95
C ILE A 36 7.13 3.23 -4.97
N HIS A 37 6.84 2.58 -6.08
CA HIS A 37 5.61 1.80 -6.26
C HIS A 37 5.85 0.57 -7.15
N LYS A 38 4.90 -0.36 -7.14
CA LYS A 38 5.08 -1.65 -7.82
C LYS A 38 5.06 -1.56 -9.34
N ALA A 39 4.43 -0.55 -9.91
CA ALA A 39 4.47 -0.33 -11.36
C ALA A 39 5.88 0.01 -11.81
N GLY A 40 6.71 0.43 -10.86
CA GLY A 40 8.15 0.53 -11.01
C GLY A 40 8.56 1.49 -12.09
N ASN A 41 9.83 1.60 -12.24
CA ASN A 41 10.44 2.50 -13.20
C ASN A 41 10.49 1.91 -14.61
N VAL A 42 9.63 0.94 -14.92
CA VAL A 42 9.60 0.24 -16.22
C VAL A 42 8.39 0.72 -17.03
N GLY A 43 8.27 2.04 -17.13
CA GLY A 43 7.27 2.64 -18.02
C GLY A 43 5.85 2.74 -17.44
N GLY A 44 5.70 2.49 -16.14
CA GLY A 44 4.41 2.63 -15.46
C GLY A 44 4.43 3.78 -14.46
N PHE A 45 3.28 4.39 -14.26
CA PHE A 45 3.05 5.35 -13.20
C PHE A 45 2.16 4.73 -12.13
N VAL A 46 2.13 5.33 -10.96
CA VAL A 46 1.35 4.80 -9.86
C VAL A 46 -0.14 4.77 -10.19
N ASP A 47 -0.78 3.67 -9.82
CA ASP A 47 -2.24 3.54 -9.92
C ASP A 47 -2.86 3.69 -8.53
N LYS A 48 -4.10 4.19 -8.52
CA LYS A 48 -4.89 4.20 -7.29
C LYS A 48 -4.90 2.80 -6.66
N GLY A 49 -4.64 2.76 -5.36
CA GLY A 49 -4.59 1.52 -4.60
C GLY A 49 -3.22 0.87 -4.52
N ASN A 50 -2.21 1.40 -5.22
CA ASN A 50 -0.86 0.89 -5.09
C ASN A 50 -0.26 1.29 -3.74
N PRO A 51 0.34 0.36 -3.00
CA PRO A 51 1.21 0.70 -1.89
C PRO A 51 2.40 1.53 -2.37
N VAL A 52 2.76 2.54 -1.62
CA VAL A 52 3.86 3.44 -1.97
C VAL A 52 4.78 3.68 -0.78
N VAL A 53 6.04 3.93 -1.08
CA VAL A 53 7.03 4.42 -0.12
C VAL A 53 7.54 5.76 -0.62
N PHE A 54 7.73 6.69 0.28
CA PHE A 54 8.28 8.02 -0.05
C PHE A 54 9.27 8.46 1.02
N ASP A 55 10.02 9.52 0.73
CA ASP A 55 11.01 10.11 1.64
C ASP A 55 12.05 9.09 2.13
N VAL A 56 12.62 8.35 1.17
CA VAL A 56 13.51 7.21 1.49
C VAL A 56 14.88 7.61 2.01
N THR A 57 15.23 8.90 1.98
CA THR A 57 16.54 9.39 2.42
C THR A 57 16.57 9.81 3.89
N GLU A 58 15.46 10.26 4.42
CA GLU A 58 15.39 10.80 5.79
C GLU A 58 14.65 9.86 6.76
N GLY A 59 13.66 9.23 6.30
CA GLY A 59 12.82 8.27 6.99
C GLY A 59 11.99 7.61 5.93
N HIS A 60 11.10 6.74 6.27
CA HIS A 60 10.30 6.08 5.25
C HIS A 60 8.82 6.33 5.54
N GLY A 61 8.21 7.19 4.73
CA GLY A 61 6.76 7.32 4.72
C GLY A 61 6.15 6.20 3.89
N VAL A 62 5.04 5.68 4.33
CA VAL A 62 4.30 4.63 3.63
C VAL A 62 2.84 4.99 3.54
N GLY A 63 2.18 4.49 2.52
CA GLY A 63 0.75 4.71 2.32
C GLY A 63 0.23 4.01 1.08
N ILE A 64 -0.98 4.36 0.72
CA ILE A 64 -1.65 3.86 -0.48
C ILE A 64 -1.97 5.04 -1.38
N ALA A 65 -1.65 4.92 -2.66
CA ALA A 65 -2.01 5.95 -3.63
C ALA A 65 -3.54 6.09 -3.72
N PHE A 66 -4.05 7.26 -3.47
CA PHE A 66 -5.47 7.56 -3.52
C PHE A 66 -5.92 7.97 -4.93
N THR A 67 -4.97 8.42 -5.75
CA THR A 67 -5.20 8.81 -7.14
C THR A 67 -4.16 8.17 -8.03
N SER A 68 -4.50 7.98 -9.31
CA SER A 68 -3.56 7.50 -10.32
C SER A 68 -2.82 8.67 -10.96
N ALA A 69 -1.62 8.40 -11.48
CA ALA A 69 -0.83 9.36 -12.23
C ALA A 69 -0.70 8.92 -13.69
N GLU A 70 -0.52 9.87 -14.57
CA GLU A 70 -0.24 9.65 -16.00
C GLU A 70 1.12 10.20 -16.42
N ALA A 71 1.76 10.95 -15.52
CA ALA A 71 3.08 11.53 -15.75
C ALA A 71 3.85 11.64 -14.43
N ALA A 72 5.18 11.66 -14.52
CA ALA A 72 6.05 11.80 -13.35
C ALA A 72 5.88 13.12 -12.59
N THR A 73 5.34 14.13 -13.25
CA THR A 73 5.07 15.45 -12.69
C THR A 73 3.67 15.59 -12.10
N ASP A 74 2.85 14.55 -12.18
CA ASP A 74 1.50 14.58 -11.61
C ASP A 74 1.59 14.52 -10.09
N LEU A 75 0.68 15.24 -9.44
CA LEU A 75 0.52 15.19 -8.01
C LEU A 75 -0.35 13.99 -7.64
N VAL A 76 0.11 13.22 -6.67
CA VAL A 76 -0.58 12.02 -6.19
C VAL A 76 -0.93 12.24 -4.73
N ALA A 77 -2.21 12.06 -4.40
CA ALA A 77 -2.66 12.03 -3.02
C ALA A 77 -2.39 10.63 -2.46
N ILE A 78 -1.79 10.57 -1.28
CA ILE A 78 -1.44 9.32 -0.62
C ILE A 78 -2.19 9.24 0.71
N ASP A 79 -2.96 8.17 0.88
CA ASP A 79 -3.65 7.88 2.13
C ASP A 79 -2.69 7.18 3.07
N THR A 80 -2.46 7.78 4.22
CA THR A 80 -1.54 7.23 5.24
C THR A 80 -2.27 6.49 6.36
N GLU A 81 -3.59 6.52 6.36
CA GLU A 81 -4.44 5.77 7.29
C GLU A 81 -5.64 5.21 6.53
N GLY A 82 -6.12 4.06 6.96
CA GLY A 82 -7.30 3.45 6.36
C GLY A 82 -7.19 1.94 6.27
N ILE A 83 -8.21 1.34 5.68
CA ILE A 83 -8.28 -0.09 5.42
C ILE A 83 -8.42 -0.28 3.92
N TRP A 84 -7.46 -0.95 3.32
CA TRP A 84 -7.37 -1.12 1.88
C TRP A 84 -7.19 -2.59 1.51
N VAL A 85 -7.64 -2.95 0.33
CA VAL A 85 -7.29 -4.25 -0.27
C VAL A 85 -6.00 -4.08 -1.06
N VAL A 86 -4.96 -4.82 -0.67
CA VAL A 86 -3.66 -4.76 -1.33
C VAL A 86 -3.15 -6.16 -1.64
N ASP A 87 -2.35 -6.27 -2.67
CA ASP A 87 -1.65 -7.51 -2.96
C ASP A 87 -0.51 -7.70 -1.95
N VAL A 88 -0.48 -8.85 -1.30
CA VAL A 88 0.55 -9.21 -0.34
C VAL A 88 1.21 -10.51 -0.79
N VAL A 89 2.53 -10.50 -0.85
CA VAL A 89 3.28 -11.72 -1.15
C VAL A 89 3.27 -12.62 0.08
N ALA A 90 2.88 -13.88 -0.09
CA ALA A 90 2.84 -14.88 0.97
C ALA A 90 4.26 -15.37 1.28
N ALA A 91 5.06 -14.54 1.94
CA ALA A 91 6.43 -14.83 2.31
C ALA A 91 6.80 -14.15 3.62
N ASP A 92 7.65 -14.81 4.40
CA ASP A 92 8.30 -14.24 5.57
C ASP A 92 9.81 -14.52 5.51
N ASP A 93 10.53 -14.25 6.60
CA ASP A 93 11.97 -14.48 6.66
C ASP A 93 12.36 -15.95 6.56
N GLY A 94 11.43 -16.86 6.78
CA GLY A 94 11.66 -18.30 6.71
C GLY A 94 11.25 -18.95 5.40
N GLY A 95 10.59 -18.22 4.50
CA GLY A 95 10.14 -18.75 3.21
C GLY A 95 8.71 -18.37 2.86
N ASN A 96 8.03 -19.23 2.12
CA ASN A 96 6.66 -19.00 1.69
C ASN A 96 5.69 -19.38 2.81
N ILE A 97 5.06 -18.40 3.41
CA ILE A 97 4.12 -18.55 4.53
C ILE A 97 2.87 -17.74 4.23
N ALA A 98 1.71 -18.35 4.37
CA ALA A 98 0.44 -17.67 4.18
C ALA A 98 0.27 -16.50 5.14
N VAL A 99 -0.40 -15.46 4.66
CA VAL A 99 -0.74 -14.28 5.46
C VAL A 99 -2.05 -14.55 6.19
N GLY A 100 -2.04 -14.37 7.50
CA GLY A 100 -3.23 -14.49 8.34
C GLY A 100 -3.61 -13.17 8.98
N GLY A 101 -4.84 -13.09 9.45
CA GLY A 101 -5.31 -11.91 10.16
C GLY A 101 -4.45 -11.60 11.39
N GLY A 102 -4.07 -10.35 11.55
CA GLY A 102 -3.20 -9.88 12.62
C GLY A 102 -1.71 -9.91 12.30
N ASP A 103 -1.32 -10.51 11.17
CA ASP A 103 0.09 -10.51 10.78
C ASP A 103 0.57 -9.09 10.50
N VAL A 104 1.77 -8.78 10.98
CA VAL A 104 2.44 -7.50 10.67
C VAL A 104 2.96 -7.56 9.24
N LEU A 105 2.71 -6.50 8.49
CA LEU A 105 3.14 -6.39 7.11
C LEU A 105 4.24 -5.34 6.99
N TYR A 106 5.17 -5.61 6.08
CA TYR A 106 6.29 -4.74 5.74
C TYR A 106 6.27 -4.46 4.24
N ILE A 107 6.79 -3.32 3.85
CA ILE A 107 6.94 -2.95 2.46
C ILE A 107 8.43 -2.80 2.13
N ASN A 108 8.83 -3.33 0.98
CA ASN A 108 10.19 -3.14 0.51
C ASN A 108 10.33 -1.73 -0.07
N ASN A 109 11.28 -0.96 0.44
CA ASN A 109 11.44 0.44 0.04
C ASN A 109 12.12 0.63 -1.33
N VAL A 110 12.40 -0.45 -2.04
CA VAL A 110 12.95 -0.41 -3.40
C VAL A 110 11.93 -0.89 -4.42
N THR A 111 11.17 -1.95 -4.08
CA THR A 111 10.23 -2.58 -5.01
C THR A 111 8.76 -2.30 -4.68
N ALA A 112 8.49 -1.74 -3.50
CA ALA A 112 7.14 -1.55 -2.95
C ALA A 112 6.33 -2.84 -2.83
N VAL A 113 7.00 -3.98 -2.71
CA VAL A 113 6.34 -5.26 -2.46
C VAL A 113 5.99 -5.38 -0.99
N VAL A 114 4.73 -5.68 -0.70
CA VAL A 114 4.24 -5.89 0.67
C VAL A 114 4.28 -7.37 1.00
N SER A 115 4.84 -7.71 2.15
CA SER A 115 4.98 -9.09 2.63
C SER A 115 5.13 -9.12 4.14
N LYS A 116 5.36 -10.31 4.71
CA LYS A 116 5.73 -10.47 6.12
C LYS A 116 7.24 -10.48 6.35
N ILE A 117 8.04 -10.26 5.31
CA ILE A 117 9.50 -10.23 5.45
C ILE A 117 9.88 -9.00 6.26
N ALA A 118 10.43 -9.22 7.46
CA ALA A 118 10.76 -8.18 8.41
C ALA A 118 12.25 -7.82 8.42
N THR A 119 13.12 -8.77 8.07
CA THR A 119 14.57 -8.58 8.13
C THR A 119 15.11 -7.99 6.83
N GLY A 120 16.17 -7.20 6.98
CA GLY A 120 16.81 -6.52 5.85
C GLY A 120 16.64 -5.00 5.92
N ALA A 121 17.64 -4.30 5.39
CA ALA A 121 17.68 -2.84 5.45
C ALA A 121 16.59 -2.16 4.60
N THR A 122 15.95 -2.93 3.69
CA THR A 122 14.94 -2.40 2.78
C THR A 122 13.50 -2.63 3.25
N GLN A 123 13.30 -3.29 4.38
CA GLN A 123 11.96 -3.59 4.89
C GLN A 123 11.49 -2.51 5.86
N VAL A 124 10.34 -1.93 5.58
CA VAL A 124 9.76 -0.84 6.36
C VAL A 124 8.41 -1.31 6.89
N PRO A 125 8.07 -1.07 8.16
CA PRO A 125 6.75 -1.39 8.68
C PRO A 125 5.65 -0.73 7.83
N PHE A 126 4.62 -1.50 7.48
CA PHE A 126 3.55 -1.02 6.60
C PHE A 126 2.19 -1.03 7.31
N GLY A 127 1.82 -2.12 7.93
CA GLY A 127 0.52 -2.24 8.59
C GLY A 127 0.26 -3.66 9.06
N TYR A 128 -1.02 -3.99 9.16
CA TYR A 128 -1.48 -5.30 9.63
C TYR A 128 -2.47 -5.88 8.64
N ALA A 129 -2.41 -7.20 8.46
CA ALA A 129 -3.44 -7.91 7.74
C ALA A 129 -4.68 -8.05 8.61
N LEU A 130 -5.86 -7.86 8.03
CA LEU A 130 -7.13 -8.05 8.73
C LEU A 130 -7.78 -9.39 8.41
N GLY A 131 -7.26 -10.07 7.43
CA GLY A 131 -7.78 -11.38 7.04
C GLY A 131 -7.73 -11.63 5.56
#